data_8da1e2b7e7f71526bb05c8ff2d066e86
#
_entry.id   8da1e2b7e7f71526bb05c8ff2d066e86
#
_cell.length_a   1.000
_cell.length_b   1.000
_cell.length_c   1.000
_cell.angle_alpha   90.00
_cell.angle_beta   90.00
_cell.angle_gamma   90.00
#
_symmetry.space_group_name_H-M   'P 1'
#
loop_
_entity.id
_entity.type
_entity.pdbx_description
1 polymer ?
#
loop_
_entity_poly.entity_id
_entity_poly.type
_entity_poly.pdbx_seq_one_letter_code
_entity_poly.pdbx_strand_id
1 'polypeptide(L)'
;MLRKVHDIMQEKIAKLIEWLQNQVKNAGLNGAIVGISGGIDSAVVAHLIKRAFPEHSLGLIMPCKSNPKDQEDALKVVKSCNIDYMVIDLTETHETLFHAIQKNIQAKNDWNEEASRLGDANTRARLRMTTLYAVANNYRYMVVGTDNAAEWYTGYFTKYGDGGVDL
;
A
#
# COMPACT_ATOMS: atom_id res chain seq x y z
N MET A 1 3.10 16.67 31.54
CA MET A 1 2.72 16.95 30.15
C MET A 1 2.91 15.72 29.23
N LEU A 2 4.09 15.13 29.14
CA LEU A 2 4.41 13.97 28.28
C LEU A 2 3.52 12.74 28.57
N ARG A 3 3.29 12.41 29.85
CA ARG A 3 2.43 11.27 30.23
C ARG A 3 0.99 11.41 29.72
N LYS A 4 0.41 12.61 29.80
CA LYS A 4 -0.95 12.90 29.29
C LYS A 4 -1.03 12.79 27.77
N VAL A 5 0.00 13.19 27.03
CA VAL A 5 0.09 13.04 25.58
C VAL A 5 0.18 11.56 25.20
N HIS A 6 0.98 10.79 25.93
CA HIS A 6 1.10 9.35 25.73
C HIS A 6 -0.26 8.65 25.95
N ASP A 7 -0.96 8.95 27.03
CA ASP A 7 -2.25 8.33 27.36
C ASP A 7 -3.31 8.64 26.28
N ILE A 8 -3.37 9.89 25.80
CA ILE A 8 -4.25 10.30 24.70
C ILE A 8 -3.93 9.53 23.41
N MET A 9 -2.65 9.32 23.10
CA MET A 9 -2.24 8.60 21.90
C MET A 9 -2.62 7.12 21.99
N GLN A 10 -2.42 6.48 23.15
CA GLN A 10 -2.84 5.08 23.36
C GLN A 10 -4.35 4.91 23.21
N GLU A 11 -5.15 5.85 23.72
CA GLU A 11 -6.61 5.84 23.53
C GLU A 11 -7.01 5.96 22.05
N LYS A 12 -6.36 6.84 21.28
CA LYS A 12 -6.59 6.97 19.84
C LYS A 12 -6.24 5.68 19.09
N ILE A 13 -5.11 5.08 19.40
CA ILE A 13 -4.68 3.81 18.78
C ILE A 13 -5.70 2.70 19.10
N ALA A 14 -6.17 2.60 20.34
CA ALA A 14 -7.18 1.62 20.72
C ALA A 14 -8.48 1.79 19.93
N LYS A 15 -8.97 3.02 19.77
CA LYS A 15 -10.16 3.33 18.96
C LYS A 15 -9.96 2.98 17.47
N LEU A 16 -8.77 3.23 16.91
CA LEU A 16 -8.47 2.86 15.53
C LEU A 16 -8.44 1.33 15.33
N ILE A 17 -7.86 0.60 16.28
CA ILE A 17 -7.86 -0.87 16.26
C ILE A 17 -9.29 -1.41 16.30
N GLU A 18 -10.11 -0.93 17.22
CA GLU A 18 -11.52 -1.33 17.31
C GLU A 18 -12.30 -0.99 16.04
N TRP A 19 -12.07 0.19 15.47
CA TRP A 19 -12.68 0.60 14.20
C TRP A 19 -12.28 -0.33 13.06
N LEU A 20 -11.01 -0.65 12.89
CA LEU A 20 -10.52 -1.61 11.88
C LEU A 20 -11.17 -2.98 12.02
N GLN A 21 -11.24 -3.50 13.26
CA GLN A 21 -11.87 -4.79 13.55
C GLN A 21 -13.35 -4.80 13.15
N ASN A 22 -14.06 -3.71 13.44
CA ASN A 22 -15.46 -3.55 13.08
C ASN A 22 -15.68 -3.47 11.56
N GLN A 23 -14.82 -2.73 10.81
CA GLN A 23 -14.92 -2.66 9.37
C GLN A 23 -14.74 -4.03 8.71
N VAL A 24 -13.68 -4.75 9.06
CA VAL A 24 -13.38 -6.09 8.54
C VAL A 24 -14.51 -7.06 8.86
N LYS A 25 -15.02 -7.04 10.10
CA LYS A 25 -16.14 -7.88 10.53
C LYS A 25 -17.43 -7.57 9.76
N ASN A 26 -17.76 -6.28 9.60
CA ASN A 26 -18.97 -5.85 8.88
C ASN A 26 -18.92 -6.23 7.38
N ALA A 27 -17.73 -6.25 6.79
CA ALA A 27 -17.52 -6.71 5.42
C ALA A 27 -17.52 -8.25 5.28
N GLY A 28 -17.61 -9.01 6.39
CA GLY A 28 -17.52 -10.47 6.37
C GLY A 28 -16.16 -11.01 5.95
N LEU A 29 -15.11 -10.21 6.18
CA LEU A 29 -13.72 -10.57 5.86
C LEU A 29 -12.99 -11.13 7.07
N ASN A 30 -11.82 -11.73 6.84
CA ASN A 30 -11.09 -12.46 7.87
C ASN A 30 -9.97 -11.63 8.53
N GLY A 31 -9.46 -10.60 7.84
CA GLY A 31 -8.30 -9.83 8.29
C GLY A 31 -7.99 -8.68 7.35
N ALA A 32 -6.76 -8.17 7.41
CA ALA A 32 -6.33 -6.99 6.66
C ALA A 32 -4.97 -7.17 5.98
N ILE A 33 -4.79 -6.47 4.86
CA ILE A 33 -3.54 -6.46 4.08
C ILE A 33 -3.14 -5.02 3.77
N VAL A 34 -1.83 -4.76 3.73
CA VAL A 34 -1.25 -3.45 3.41
C VAL A 34 -0.02 -3.57 2.52
N GLY A 35 0.16 -2.62 1.62
CA GLY A 35 1.42 -2.43 0.89
C GLY A 35 2.47 -1.76 1.79
N ILE A 36 3.64 -2.35 1.94
CA ILE A 36 4.73 -1.80 2.76
C ILE A 36 5.80 -1.22 1.85
N SER A 37 5.90 0.11 1.85
CA SER A 37 6.87 0.87 1.03
C SER A 37 8.21 1.14 1.74
N GLY A 38 8.25 0.99 3.06
CA GLY A 38 9.34 1.46 3.91
C GLY A 38 9.16 2.89 4.44
N GLY A 39 8.15 3.64 3.95
CA GLY A 39 7.76 4.95 4.46
C GLY A 39 6.97 4.88 5.76
N ILE A 40 6.87 6.03 6.46
CA ILE A 40 6.24 6.12 7.78
C ILE A 40 4.75 5.77 7.74
N ASP A 41 4.00 6.18 6.71
CA ASP A 41 2.57 5.94 6.63
C ASP A 41 2.28 4.44 6.53
N SER A 42 2.98 3.72 5.63
CA SER A 42 2.86 2.28 5.52
C SER A 42 3.31 1.54 6.80
N ALA A 43 4.30 2.07 7.52
CA ALA A 43 4.73 1.52 8.79
C ALA A 43 3.64 1.65 9.86
N VAL A 44 3.01 2.81 9.97
CA VAL A 44 1.90 3.04 10.91
C VAL A 44 0.75 2.08 10.63
N VAL A 45 0.33 1.94 9.37
CA VAL A 45 -0.75 1.03 8.99
C VAL A 45 -0.39 -0.43 9.28
N ALA A 46 0.83 -0.87 8.95
CA ALA A 46 1.30 -2.22 9.24
C ALA A 46 1.22 -2.56 10.74
N HIS A 47 1.67 -1.62 11.61
CA HIS A 47 1.55 -1.78 13.06
C HIS A 47 0.10 -1.81 13.55
N LEU A 48 -0.79 -1.01 12.97
CA LEU A 48 -2.20 -0.98 13.34
C LEU A 48 -2.92 -2.27 12.97
N ILE A 49 -2.76 -2.75 11.72
CA ILE A 49 -3.42 -3.99 11.28
C ILE A 49 -2.85 -5.22 11.99
N LYS A 50 -1.55 -5.25 12.28
CA LYS A 50 -0.96 -6.35 13.08
C LYS A 50 -1.53 -6.39 14.51
N ARG A 51 -1.77 -5.24 15.12
CA ARG A 51 -2.40 -5.17 16.44
C ARG A 51 -3.89 -5.52 16.40
N ALA A 52 -4.59 -5.12 15.33
CA ALA A 52 -6.01 -5.42 15.15
C ALA A 52 -6.25 -6.91 14.82
N PHE A 53 -5.37 -7.51 14.04
CA PHE A 53 -5.48 -8.90 13.53
C PHE A 53 -4.16 -9.65 13.68
N PRO A 54 -3.78 -10.10 14.89
CA PRO A 54 -2.47 -10.69 15.15
C PRO A 54 -2.12 -11.87 14.23
N GLU A 55 -3.11 -12.71 13.88
CA GLU A 55 -2.92 -13.91 13.04
C GLU A 55 -3.47 -13.74 11.61
N HIS A 56 -4.17 -12.63 11.34
CA HIS A 56 -4.85 -12.38 10.08
C HIS A 56 -4.47 -11.03 9.48
N SER A 57 -3.20 -10.68 9.51
CA SER A 57 -2.63 -9.48 8.90
C SER A 57 -1.47 -9.84 8.00
N LEU A 58 -1.38 -9.17 6.83
CA LEU A 58 -0.37 -9.45 5.81
C LEU A 58 0.22 -8.16 5.27
N GLY A 59 1.54 -8.09 5.15
CA GLY A 59 2.26 -7.03 4.47
C GLY A 59 2.71 -7.47 3.07
N LEU A 60 2.53 -6.63 2.05
CA LEU A 60 3.10 -6.85 0.74
C LEU A 60 4.20 -5.83 0.46
N ILE A 61 5.40 -6.34 0.14
CA ILE A 61 6.51 -5.55 -0.39
C ILE A 61 6.52 -5.76 -1.89
N MET A 62 6.30 -4.69 -2.66
CA MET A 62 6.11 -4.78 -4.11
C MET A 62 7.12 -3.87 -4.85
N PRO A 63 8.39 -4.29 -4.99
CA PRO A 63 9.35 -3.57 -5.80
C PRO A 63 8.83 -3.39 -7.23
N CYS A 64 9.04 -2.20 -7.81
CA CYS A 64 8.67 -1.90 -9.18
C CYS A 64 9.57 -0.75 -9.65
N LYS A 65 10.77 -1.08 -10.13
CA LYS A 65 11.86 -0.13 -10.40
C LYS A 65 12.19 0.77 -9.19
N SER A 66 12.03 0.20 -7.99
CA SER A 66 12.26 0.91 -6.74
C SER A 66 13.76 0.95 -6.39
N ASN A 67 14.12 1.90 -5.53
CA ASN A 67 15.47 1.90 -4.96
C ASN A 67 15.62 0.66 -4.05
N PRO A 68 16.73 -0.08 -4.10
CA PRO A 68 16.98 -1.22 -3.19
C PRO A 68 16.82 -0.86 -1.71
N LYS A 69 17.14 0.37 -1.32
CA LYS A 69 16.96 0.88 0.04
C LYS A 69 15.51 0.86 0.49
N ASP A 70 14.56 1.10 -0.40
CA ASP A 70 13.13 1.08 -0.05
C ASP A 70 12.71 -0.31 0.42
N GLN A 71 13.22 -1.36 -0.23
CA GLN A 71 12.97 -2.73 0.18
C GLN A 71 13.63 -3.07 1.53
N GLU A 72 14.85 -2.58 1.77
CA GLU A 72 15.51 -2.76 3.07
C GLU A 72 14.72 -2.09 4.19
N ASP A 73 14.21 -0.89 3.95
CA ASP A 73 13.41 -0.15 4.93
C ASP A 73 12.04 -0.81 5.15
N ALA A 74 11.42 -1.33 4.08
CA ALA A 74 10.19 -2.14 4.21
C ALA A 74 10.40 -3.40 5.07
N LEU A 75 11.53 -4.10 4.91
CA LEU A 75 11.88 -5.25 5.75
C LEU A 75 12.14 -4.88 7.22
N LYS A 76 12.64 -3.67 7.51
CA LYS A 76 12.74 -3.17 8.88
C LYS A 76 11.36 -2.96 9.51
N VAL A 77 10.41 -2.41 8.75
CA VAL A 77 9.01 -2.27 9.19
C VAL A 77 8.42 -3.63 9.54
N VAL A 78 8.53 -4.61 8.64
CA VAL A 78 8.05 -5.98 8.86
C VAL A 78 8.61 -6.57 10.15
N LYS A 79 9.92 -6.46 10.36
CA LYS A 79 10.59 -6.96 11.58
C LYS A 79 10.12 -6.23 12.84
N SER A 80 9.87 -4.91 12.76
CA SER A 80 9.49 -4.09 13.92
C SER A 80 8.10 -4.42 14.46
N CYS A 81 7.15 -4.81 13.61
CA CYS A 81 5.79 -5.18 14.00
C CYS A 81 5.52 -6.70 13.99
N ASN A 82 6.48 -7.50 13.53
CA ASN A 82 6.35 -8.96 13.39
C ASN A 82 5.11 -9.37 12.58
N ILE A 83 4.85 -8.66 11.47
CA ILE A 83 3.76 -8.99 10.54
C ILE A 83 4.24 -10.03 9.53
N ASP A 84 3.37 -10.97 9.16
CA ASP A 84 3.62 -11.86 8.02
C ASP A 84 3.71 -11.06 6.74
N TYR A 85 4.57 -11.48 5.80
CA TYR A 85 4.77 -10.71 4.58
C TYR A 85 5.08 -11.57 3.36
N MET A 86 4.84 -10.99 2.19
CA MET A 86 5.29 -11.50 0.89
C MET A 86 6.06 -10.41 0.16
N VAL A 87 7.02 -10.83 -0.68
CA VAL A 87 7.70 -9.96 -1.64
C VAL A 87 7.28 -10.37 -3.04
N ILE A 88 6.68 -9.45 -3.78
CA ILE A 88 6.24 -9.66 -5.17
C ILE A 88 6.88 -8.57 -6.02
N ASP A 89 7.91 -8.91 -6.77
CA ASP A 89 8.58 -7.98 -7.68
C ASP A 89 7.74 -7.75 -8.93
N LEU A 90 7.38 -6.50 -9.18
CA LEU A 90 6.55 -6.07 -10.30
C LEU A 90 7.36 -5.44 -11.43
N THR A 91 8.69 -5.45 -11.34
CA THR A 91 9.57 -4.75 -12.29
C THR A 91 9.38 -5.28 -13.71
N GLU A 92 9.49 -6.59 -13.92
CA GLU A 92 9.33 -7.21 -15.23
C GLU A 92 7.91 -7.01 -15.80
N THR A 93 6.89 -7.17 -14.95
CA THR A 93 5.49 -6.94 -15.35
C THR A 93 5.26 -5.51 -15.81
N HIS A 94 5.79 -4.54 -15.07
CA HIS A 94 5.71 -3.14 -15.43
C HIS A 94 6.44 -2.85 -16.74
N GLU A 95 7.67 -3.35 -16.90
CA GLU A 95 8.49 -3.14 -18.09
C GLU A 95 7.82 -3.70 -19.33
N THR A 96 7.30 -4.90 -19.26
CA THR A 96 6.57 -5.55 -20.35
C THR A 96 5.36 -4.73 -20.78
N LEU A 97 4.52 -4.32 -19.81
CA LEU A 97 3.32 -3.53 -20.08
C LEU A 97 3.68 -2.14 -20.64
N PHE A 98 4.62 -1.43 -19.99
CA PHE A 98 4.94 -0.07 -20.36
C PHE A 98 5.64 0.02 -21.72
N HIS A 99 6.52 -0.95 -22.03
CA HIS A 99 7.14 -1.06 -23.35
C HIS A 99 6.09 -1.31 -24.45
N ALA A 100 5.11 -2.17 -24.21
CA ALA A 100 4.04 -2.40 -25.17
C ALA A 100 3.22 -1.13 -25.43
N ILE A 101 2.91 -0.35 -24.40
CA ILE A 101 2.22 0.94 -24.50
C ILE A 101 3.06 1.92 -25.31
N GLN A 102 4.34 2.10 -24.95
CA GLN A 102 5.26 3.00 -25.63
C GLN A 102 5.39 2.69 -27.12
N LYS A 103 5.64 1.43 -27.47
CA LYS A 103 5.77 0.97 -28.85
C LYS A 103 4.54 1.32 -29.69
N ASN A 104 3.33 1.12 -29.15
CA ASN A 104 2.10 1.39 -29.89
C ASN A 104 1.81 2.90 -30.07
N ILE A 105 2.15 3.72 -29.08
CA ILE A 105 1.98 5.19 -29.19
C ILE A 105 3.03 5.76 -30.15
N GLN A 106 4.28 5.30 -30.09
CA GLN A 106 5.36 5.71 -31.00
C GLN A 106 5.02 5.38 -32.47
N ALA A 107 4.38 4.23 -32.71
CA ALA A 107 3.94 3.84 -34.06
C ALA A 107 2.90 4.80 -34.66
N LYS A 108 2.23 5.61 -33.83
CA LYS A 108 1.31 6.68 -34.25
C LYS A 108 1.95 8.06 -34.29
N ASN A 109 3.24 8.21 -33.96
CA ASN A 109 3.97 9.45 -33.79
C ASN A 109 3.40 10.38 -32.70
N ASP A 110 2.69 9.81 -31.69
CA ASP A 110 2.02 10.56 -30.63
C ASP A 110 2.77 10.48 -29.27
N TRP A 111 3.99 9.95 -29.24
CA TRP A 111 4.74 9.80 -28.00
C TRP A 111 5.12 11.16 -27.41
N ASN A 112 4.71 11.39 -26.16
CA ASN A 112 5.06 12.57 -25.37
C ASN A 112 5.91 12.14 -24.16
N GLU A 113 7.17 12.51 -24.16
CA GLU A 113 8.15 12.11 -23.13
C GLU A 113 7.83 12.65 -21.74
N GLU A 114 7.33 13.88 -21.65
CA GLU A 114 6.99 14.51 -20.37
C GLU A 114 5.73 13.87 -19.76
N ALA A 115 4.69 13.67 -20.55
CA ALA A 115 3.46 13.02 -20.11
C ALA A 115 3.70 11.53 -19.76
N SER A 116 4.64 10.86 -20.43
CA SER A 116 4.96 9.46 -20.21
C SER A 116 5.57 9.19 -18.84
N ARG A 117 6.31 10.14 -18.25
CA ARG A 117 6.88 10.01 -16.91
C ARG A 117 5.79 9.87 -15.83
N LEU A 118 4.74 10.68 -15.94
CA LEU A 118 3.57 10.56 -15.05
C LEU A 118 2.82 9.25 -15.30
N GLY A 119 2.68 8.86 -16.57
CA GLY A 119 2.08 7.58 -16.98
C GLY A 119 2.83 6.38 -16.40
N ASP A 120 4.17 6.38 -16.45
CA ASP A 120 5.03 5.36 -15.85
C ASP A 120 4.82 5.25 -14.33
N ALA A 121 4.89 6.36 -13.61
CA ALA A 121 4.70 6.39 -12.16
C ALA A 121 3.30 5.88 -11.75
N ASN A 122 2.26 6.35 -12.41
CA ASN A 122 0.87 5.93 -12.15
C ASN A 122 0.64 4.46 -12.49
N THR A 123 1.29 3.93 -13.52
CA THR A 123 1.19 2.51 -13.87
C THR A 123 1.77 1.64 -12.76
N ARG A 124 2.89 2.04 -12.16
CA ARG A 124 3.48 1.32 -11.01
C ARG A 124 2.54 1.30 -9.80
N ALA A 125 1.92 2.43 -9.47
CA ALA A 125 0.95 2.50 -8.37
C ALA A 125 -0.27 1.60 -8.63
N ARG A 126 -0.80 1.59 -9.85
CA ARG A 126 -1.94 0.74 -10.25
C ARG A 126 -1.61 -0.75 -10.26
N LEU A 127 -0.41 -1.14 -10.68
CA LEU A 127 0.04 -2.53 -10.59
C LEU A 127 0.12 -3.00 -9.13
N ARG A 128 0.62 -2.17 -8.23
CA ARG A 128 0.62 -2.48 -6.79
C ARG A 128 -0.80 -2.67 -6.26
N MET A 129 -1.72 -1.77 -6.57
CA MET A 129 -3.13 -1.90 -6.18
C MET A 129 -3.73 -3.22 -6.69
N THR A 130 -3.58 -3.51 -7.99
CA THR A 130 -4.09 -4.76 -8.58
C THR A 130 -3.53 -5.99 -7.88
N THR A 131 -2.23 -5.99 -7.55
CA THR A 131 -1.57 -7.08 -6.85
C THR A 131 -2.09 -7.23 -5.41
N LEU A 132 -2.28 -6.11 -4.69
CA LEU A 132 -2.87 -6.12 -3.35
C LEU A 132 -4.25 -6.78 -3.35
N TYR A 133 -5.15 -6.39 -4.26
CA TYR A 133 -6.49 -6.97 -4.35
C TYR A 133 -6.48 -8.43 -4.78
N ALA A 134 -5.58 -8.83 -5.68
CA ALA A 134 -5.45 -10.23 -6.08
C ALA A 134 -5.08 -11.12 -4.87
N VAL A 135 -4.13 -10.67 -4.04
CA VAL A 135 -3.74 -11.39 -2.82
C VAL A 135 -4.85 -11.29 -1.76
N ALA A 136 -5.42 -10.10 -1.55
CA ALA A 136 -6.49 -9.87 -0.58
C ALA A 136 -7.68 -10.80 -0.81
N ASN A 137 -8.11 -10.96 -2.05
CA ASN A 137 -9.21 -11.84 -2.40
C ASN A 137 -8.95 -13.31 -2.01
N ASN A 138 -7.72 -13.80 -2.21
CA ASN A 138 -7.34 -15.16 -1.86
C ASN A 138 -7.41 -15.42 -0.35
N TYR A 139 -7.04 -14.42 0.47
CA TYR A 139 -7.09 -14.51 1.93
C TYR A 139 -8.41 -14.08 2.54
N ARG A 140 -9.28 -13.46 1.75
CA ARG A 140 -10.47 -12.74 2.22
C ARG A 140 -10.09 -11.64 3.21
N TYR A 141 -9.09 -10.85 2.86
CA TYR A 141 -8.61 -9.72 3.63
C TYR A 141 -9.06 -8.40 3.02
N MET A 142 -9.19 -7.38 3.87
CA MET A 142 -9.50 -6.01 3.48
C MET A 142 -8.22 -5.26 3.13
N VAL A 143 -8.22 -4.53 2.04
CA VAL A 143 -7.08 -3.69 1.63
C VAL A 143 -7.12 -2.37 2.41
N VAL A 144 -6.09 -2.13 3.22
CA VAL A 144 -5.95 -0.90 4.00
C VAL A 144 -4.94 0.02 3.33
N GLY A 145 -5.37 1.24 3.00
CA GLY A 145 -4.57 2.27 2.37
C GLY A 145 -3.59 2.93 3.31
N THR A 146 -2.66 3.65 2.72
CA THR A 146 -1.56 4.33 3.42
C THR A 146 -1.55 5.83 3.17
N ASP A 147 -2.48 6.36 2.39
CA ASP A 147 -2.60 7.80 2.12
C ASP A 147 -2.96 8.52 3.42
N ASN A 148 -2.21 9.56 3.74
CA ASN A 148 -2.49 10.39 4.90
C ASN A 148 -3.50 11.51 4.57
N ALA A 149 -4.02 12.16 5.62
CA ALA A 149 -5.04 13.19 5.45
C ALA A 149 -4.57 14.39 4.59
N ALA A 150 -3.28 14.72 4.59
CA ALA A 150 -2.75 15.81 3.77
C ALA A 150 -2.69 15.43 2.29
N GLU A 151 -2.28 14.22 1.97
CA GLU A 151 -2.30 13.66 0.61
C GLU A 151 -3.72 13.60 0.07
N TRP A 152 -4.64 13.08 0.87
CA TRP A 152 -6.04 13.02 0.51
C TRP A 152 -6.65 14.41 0.26
N TYR A 153 -6.38 15.36 1.15
CA TYR A 153 -6.90 16.73 1.03
C TYR A 153 -6.36 17.47 -0.20
N THR A 154 -5.09 17.24 -0.56
CA THR A 154 -4.45 17.88 -1.72
C THR A 154 -4.65 17.12 -3.03
N GLY A 155 -5.23 15.91 -2.99
CA GLY A 155 -5.34 15.04 -4.16
C GLY A 155 -4.01 14.43 -4.61
N TYR A 156 -3.04 14.32 -3.70
CA TYR A 156 -1.71 13.80 -3.99
C TYR A 156 -1.68 12.26 -3.87
N PHE A 157 -2.38 11.60 -4.77
CA PHE A 157 -2.43 10.14 -4.90
C PHE A 157 -2.76 9.74 -6.34
N THR A 158 -2.50 8.50 -6.69
CA THR A 158 -2.87 7.93 -7.98
C THR A 158 -4.27 7.33 -7.90
N LYS A 159 -5.22 7.90 -8.66
CA LYS A 159 -6.57 7.32 -8.80
C LYS A 159 -6.49 5.88 -9.31
N TYR A 160 -7.15 4.96 -8.60
CA TYR A 160 -7.07 3.51 -8.84
C TYR A 160 -5.66 2.93 -8.68
N GLY A 161 -4.80 3.62 -7.93
CA GLY A 161 -3.51 3.14 -7.49
C GLY A 161 -3.48 3.09 -5.97
N ASP A 162 -2.61 3.91 -5.34
CA ASP A 162 -2.56 4.06 -3.88
C ASP A 162 -3.88 4.56 -3.28
N GLY A 163 -4.62 5.43 -3.98
CA GLY A 163 -5.98 5.82 -3.59
C GLY A 163 -7.08 4.79 -3.90
N GLY A 164 -6.75 3.60 -4.40
CA GLY A 164 -7.68 2.51 -4.68
C GLY A 164 -7.68 1.45 -3.58
N VAL A 165 -8.36 1.72 -2.47
CA VAL A 165 -8.35 0.89 -1.26
C VAL A 165 -9.75 0.74 -0.67
N ASP A 166 -9.93 -0.16 0.29
CA ASP A 166 -11.21 -0.36 0.97
C ASP A 166 -11.37 0.57 2.19
N LEU A 167 -10.26 0.90 2.86
CA LEU A 167 -10.18 1.78 4.02
C LEU A 167 -9.00 2.73 3.91
#